data_3c48d27ece217f1b47ed31c9fce53748
#
_entry.id   3c48d27ece217f1b47ed31c9fce53748
#
_cell.length_a   1.000
_cell.length_b   1.000
_cell.length_c   1.000
_cell.angle_alpha   90.00
_cell.angle_beta   90.00
_cell.angle_gamma   90.00
#
_symmetry.space_group_name_H-M   'P 1'
#
loop_
_entity.id
_entity.type
_entity.pdbx_description
1 polymer ?
#
loop_
_entity_poly.entity_id
_entity_poly.type
_entity_poly.pdbx_seq_one_letter_code
_entity_poly.pdbx_strand_id
1 'polypeptide(L)'
;IDPAEPYERVVVWLGREWLERRGDPGEPLETCFQLAQERGFHLLRFDGERRLDYMRTIQRLEEATRSREFGAARLADTLCQQLLIAVDRDILRSRTAQEEKDSYRVDPKIEEILHYIAAHLEEELTVDALAGRFYLSRYYLMHRFKEVTGYTLHQYISQKRLVWAGE
;
A
#
# COMPACT_ATOMS: atom_id res chain seq x y z
N ILE A 1 -13.87 -9.67 2.69
CA ILE A 1 -13.92 -10.22 1.32
C ILE A 1 -15.02 -11.27 1.36
N ASP A 2 -16.06 -11.07 0.60
CA ASP A 2 -17.12 -12.06 0.40
C ASP A 2 -16.49 -13.23 -0.39
N PRO A 3 -16.52 -14.47 0.12
CA PRO A 3 -15.98 -15.62 -0.59
C PRO A 3 -16.71 -15.92 -1.91
N ALA A 4 -17.86 -15.29 -2.16
CA ALA A 4 -18.63 -15.42 -3.39
C ALA A 4 -18.20 -14.43 -4.51
N GLU A 5 -17.40 -13.40 -4.21
CA GLU A 5 -16.89 -12.47 -5.22
C GLU A 5 -15.48 -12.85 -5.68
N PRO A 6 -15.21 -12.92 -6.99
CA PRO A 6 -13.88 -13.18 -7.49
C PRO A 6 -12.93 -12.04 -7.06
N TYR A 7 -11.84 -12.42 -6.37
CA TYR A 7 -10.81 -11.47 -5.97
C TYR A 7 -9.79 -11.31 -7.09
N GLU A 8 -9.80 -10.16 -7.74
CA GLU A 8 -8.77 -9.80 -8.72
C GLU A 8 -7.65 -9.00 -8.05
N ARG A 9 -6.42 -9.38 -8.36
CA ARG A 9 -5.21 -8.69 -7.89
C ARG A 9 -4.27 -8.43 -9.05
N VAL A 10 -3.88 -7.18 -9.21
CA VAL A 10 -2.79 -6.78 -10.10
C VAL A 10 -1.56 -6.47 -9.26
N VAL A 11 -0.41 -7.01 -9.64
CA VAL A 11 0.88 -6.74 -8.99
C VAL A 11 1.81 -6.09 -10.01
N VAL A 12 2.31 -4.91 -9.67
CA VAL A 12 3.31 -4.20 -10.48
C VAL A 12 4.65 -4.31 -9.78
N TRP A 13 5.63 -4.92 -10.44
CA TRP A 13 6.99 -5.03 -9.94
C TRP A 13 7.86 -3.93 -10.53
N LEU A 14 8.52 -3.16 -9.67
CA LEU A 14 9.38 -2.05 -10.06
C LEU A 14 10.79 -2.30 -9.54
N GLY A 15 11.77 -2.24 -10.44
CA GLY A 15 13.17 -2.29 -10.06
C GLY A 15 13.64 -0.97 -9.46
N ARG A 16 14.46 -1.00 -8.41
CA ARG A 16 15.05 0.19 -7.78
C ARG A 16 15.76 1.09 -8.81
N GLU A 17 16.59 0.52 -9.67
CA GLU A 17 17.28 1.28 -10.73
C GLU A 17 16.33 1.96 -11.72
N TRP A 18 15.14 1.41 -11.92
CA TRP A 18 14.13 2.02 -12.78
C TRP A 18 13.58 3.30 -12.13
N LEU A 19 13.30 3.26 -10.82
CA LEU A 19 12.84 4.40 -10.03
C LEU A 19 13.91 5.52 -9.99
N GLU A 20 15.15 5.17 -9.64
CA GLU A 20 16.27 6.11 -9.53
C GLU A 20 16.58 6.84 -10.85
N ARG A 21 16.48 6.14 -11.99
CA ARG A 21 16.76 6.74 -13.31
C ARG A 21 15.68 7.68 -13.82
N ARG A 22 14.49 7.64 -13.26
CA ARG A 22 13.31 8.41 -13.73
C ARG A 22 12.81 9.43 -12.73
N GLY A 23 13.26 9.35 -11.50
CA GLY A 23 12.96 10.35 -10.48
C GLY A 23 13.79 11.62 -10.71
N ASP A 24 13.16 12.78 -10.56
CA ASP A 24 13.86 14.04 -10.40
C ASP A 24 14.29 14.19 -8.94
N PRO A 25 15.47 14.69 -8.59
CA PRO A 25 15.88 14.95 -7.21
C PRO A 25 14.88 15.78 -6.39
N GLY A 26 14.12 16.65 -7.05
CA GLY A 26 13.06 17.46 -6.43
C GLY A 26 11.70 16.75 -6.33
N GLU A 27 11.46 15.71 -7.15
CA GLU A 27 10.20 14.97 -7.24
C GLU A 27 10.47 13.46 -7.44
N PRO A 28 11.00 12.76 -6.43
CA PRO A 28 11.31 11.34 -6.54
C PRO A 28 10.04 10.50 -6.69
N LEU A 29 10.03 9.60 -7.67
CA LEU A 29 8.90 8.68 -7.92
C LEU A 29 8.72 7.61 -6.85
N GLU A 30 9.54 7.60 -5.83
CA GLU A 30 9.49 6.68 -4.69
C GLU A 30 8.88 7.29 -3.43
N THR A 31 8.37 8.53 -3.51
CA THR A 31 7.79 9.26 -2.37
C THR A 31 6.71 8.45 -1.65
N CYS A 32 5.84 7.76 -2.38
CA CYS A 32 4.80 6.90 -1.79
C CYS A 32 5.39 5.75 -0.96
N PHE A 33 6.50 5.15 -1.40
CA PHE A 33 7.14 4.05 -0.68
C PHE A 33 7.87 4.54 0.56
N GLN A 34 8.55 5.68 0.50
CA GLN A 34 9.21 6.30 1.65
C GLN A 34 8.19 6.67 2.74
N LEU A 35 7.12 7.36 2.36
CA LEU A 35 6.03 7.71 3.29
C LEU A 35 5.32 6.49 3.87
N ALA A 36 5.15 5.45 3.07
CA ALA A 36 4.57 4.20 3.52
C ALA A 36 5.48 3.48 4.54
N GLN A 37 6.80 3.52 4.33
CA GLN A 37 7.77 2.96 5.26
C GLN A 37 7.79 3.73 6.60
N GLU A 38 7.80 5.07 6.55
CA GLU A 38 7.74 5.93 7.74
C GLU A 38 6.48 5.66 8.58
N ARG A 39 5.34 5.44 7.91
CA ARG A 39 4.04 5.18 8.57
C ARG A 39 3.83 3.73 8.99
N GLY A 40 4.67 2.80 8.56
CA GLY A 40 4.47 1.36 8.72
C GLY A 40 3.24 0.80 8.00
N PHE A 41 2.63 1.57 7.10
CA PHE A 41 1.33 1.32 6.50
C PHE A 41 1.30 1.67 5.01
N HIS A 42 0.77 0.78 4.17
CA HIS A 42 0.89 0.83 2.71
C HIS A 42 -0.47 0.67 1.98
N LEU A 43 -1.58 1.10 2.56
CA LEU A 43 -2.89 0.97 1.92
C LEU A 43 -3.48 2.33 1.59
N LEU A 44 -3.82 2.53 0.31
CA LEU A 44 -4.62 3.63 -0.17
C LEU A 44 -6.00 3.10 -0.56
N ARG A 45 -7.04 3.78 -0.11
CA ARG A 45 -8.41 3.50 -0.51
C ARG A 45 -8.91 4.64 -1.36
N PHE A 46 -9.50 4.31 -2.51
CA PHE A 46 -10.03 5.28 -3.44
C PHE A 46 -11.55 5.17 -3.51
N ASP A 47 -12.23 6.30 -3.65
CA ASP A 47 -13.63 6.38 -4.01
C ASP A 47 -13.89 6.05 -5.49
N GLY A 48 -15.17 6.05 -5.89
CA GLY A 48 -15.61 5.48 -7.16
C GLY A 48 -14.88 6.04 -8.39
N GLU A 49 -14.78 7.36 -8.56
CA GLU A 49 -14.19 7.98 -9.74
C GLU A 49 -12.67 7.77 -9.80
N ARG A 50 -12.01 8.01 -8.70
CA ARG A 50 -10.56 7.81 -8.59
C ARG A 50 -10.14 6.36 -8.78
N ARG A 51 -10.91 5.43 -8.21
CA ARG A 51 -10.71 4.00 -8.43
C ARG A 51 -10.76 3.65 -9.91
N LEU A 52 -11.74 4.20 -10.65
CA LEU A 52 -11.85 3.96 -12.08
C LEU A 52 -10.64 4.47 -12.87
N ASP A 53 -10.10 5.63 -12.52
CA ASP A 53 -8.90 6.18 -13.18
C ASP A 53 -7.67 5.31 -12.95
N TYR A 54 -7.46 4.80 -11.72
CA TYR A 54 -6.41 3.84 -11.44
C TYR A 54 -6.60 2.54 -12.24
N MET A 55 -7.80 1.99 -12.24
CA MET A 55 -8.10 0.75 -12.99
C MET A 55 -7.85 0.92 -14.49
N ARG A 56 -8.24 2.04 -15.09
CA ARG A 56 -7.97 2.35 -16.51
C ARG A 56 -6.47 2.44 -16.79
N THR A 57 -5.73 3.11 -15.92
CA THR A 57 -4.27 3.24 -16.08
C THR A 57 -3.58 1.88 -15.98
N ILE A 58 -3.98 1.05 -15.01
CA ILE A 58 -3.46 -0.30 -14.81
C ILE A 58 -3.78 -1.19 -16.02
N GLN A 59 -5.01 -1.15 -16.53
CA GLN A 59 -5.41 -1.92 -17.70
C GLN A 59 -4.58 -1.53 -18.93
N ARG A 60 -4.41 -0.24 -19.20
CA ARG A 60 -3.58 0.25 -20.29
C ARG A 60 -2.10 -0.15 -20.13
N LEU A 61 -1.58 -0.14 -18.90
CA LEU A 61 -0.24 -0.61 -18.59
C LEU A 61 -0.08 -2.10 -18.91
N GLU A 62 -1.05 -2.92 -18.51
CA GLU A 62 -1.08 -4.35 -18.81
C GLU A 62 -1.14 -4.61 -20.32
N GLU A 63 -1.99 -3.91 -21.06
CA GLU A 63 -2.06 -3.98 -22.52
C GLU A 63 -0.73 -3.60 -23.18
N ALA A 64 -0.12 -2.49 -22.75
CA ALA A 64 1.16 -2.03 -23.27
C ALA A 64 2.31 -3.02 -22.99
N THR A 65 2.33 -3.66 -21.82
CA THR A 65 3.36 -4.66 -21.49
C THR A 65 3.24 -5.94 -22.31
N ARG A 66 2.04 -6.29 -22.76
CA ARG A 66 1.79 -7.45 -23.63
C ARG A 66 1.94 -7.15 -25.12
N SER A 67 1.89 -5.88 -25.49
CA SER A 67 1.96 -5.46 -26.90
C SER A 67 3.37 -5.60 -27.46
N ARG A 68 3.45 -5.91 -28.75
CA ARG A 68 4.70 -5.92 -29.56
C ARG A 68 4.74 -4.77 -30.58
N GLU A 69 3.77 -3.87 -30.51
CA GLU A 69 3.69 -2.73 -31.41
C GLU A 69 4.83 -1.73 -31.17
N PHE A 70 5.09 -0.90 -32.17
CA PHE A 70 6.08 0.18 -32.07
C PHE A 70 5.75 1.10 -30.88
N GLY A 71 6.74 1.28 -30.01
CA GLY A 71 6.60 2.18 -28.85
C GLY A 71 5.91 1.56 -27.63
N ALA A 72 5.46 0.30 -27.66
CA ALA A 72 4.76 -0.34 -26.55
C ALA A 72 5.53 -0.31 -25.25
N ALA A 73 6.85 -0.57 -25.27
CA ALA A 73 7.70 -0.51 -24.08
C ALA A 73 7.79 0.92 -23.51
N ARG A 74 7.85 1.95 -24.37
CA ARG A 74 7.86 3.35 -23.94
C ARG A 74 6.50 3.76 -23.35
N LEU A 75 5.41 3.29 -23.95
CA LEU A 75 4.07 3.53 -23.44
C LEU A 75 3.89 2.89 -22.06
N ALA A 76 4.33 1.65 -21.87
CA ALA A 76 4.31 0.99 -20.57
C ALA A 76 5.12 1.78 -19.52
N ASP A 77 6.31 2.24 -19.88
CA ASP A 77 7.16 3.07 -19.04
C ASP A 77 6.47 4.37 -18.61
N THR A 78 5.86 5.07 -19.57
CA THR A 78 5.13 6.33 -19.31
C THR A 78 3.89 6.11 -18.43
N LEU A 79 3.11 5.03 -18.68
CA LEU A 79 1.95 4.69 -17.87
C LEU A 79 2.32 4.30 -16.44
N CYS A 80 3.46 3.64 -16.26
CA CYS A 80 3.97 3.31 -14.95
C CYS A 80 4.37 4.58 -14.17
N GLN A 81 5.06 5.52 -14.82
CA GLN A 81 5.37 6.82 -14.21
C GLN A 81 4.10 7.60 -13.87
N GLN A 82 3.12 7.64 -14.78
CA GLN A 82 1.83 8.27 -14.53
C GLN A 82 1.11 7.67 -13.31
N LEU A 83 1.13 6.34 -13.17
CA LEU A 83 0.56 5.63 -12.04
C LEU A 83 1.21 6.06 -10.72
N LEU A 84 2.54 6.08 -10.66
CA LEU A 84 3.29 6.49 -9.46
C LEU A 84 3.04 7.95 -9.10
N ILE A 85 3.11 8.85 -10.07
CA ILE A 85 2.80 10.27 -9.84
C ILE A 85 1.38 10.45 -9.28
N ALA A 86 0.40 9.70 -9.78
CA ALA A 86 -0.96 9.75 -9.26
C ALA A 86 -1.03 9.28 -7.80
N VAL A 87 -0.35 8.18 -7.47
CA VAL A 87 -0.25 7.65 -6.10
C VAL A 87 0.43 8.66 -5.18
N ASP A 88 1.58 9.22 -5.58
CA ASP A 88 2.31 10.22 -4.80
C ASP A 88 1.46 11.46 -4.51
N ARG A 89 0.77 11.98 -5.54
CA ARG A 89 -0.15 13.11 -5.39
C ARG A 89 -1.28 12.81 -4.42
N ASP A 90 -1.84 11.61 -4.45
CA ASP A 90 -2.94 11.25 -3.58
C ASP A 90 -2.50 11.06 -2.13
N ILE A 91 -1.31 10.50 -1.91
CA ILE A 91 -0.71 10.41 -0.59
C ILE A 91 -0.40 11.81 -0.02
N LEU A 92 0.19 12.69 -0.82
CA LEU A 92 0.51 14.05 -0.39
C LEU A 92 -0.73 14.88 -0.11
N ARG A 93 -1.79 14.74 -0.92
CA ARG A 93 -3.09 15.40 -0.66
C ARG A 93 -3.76 14.87 0.60
N SER A 94 -3.70 13.58 0.85
CA SER A 94 -4.22 13.01 2.09
C SER A 94 -3.47 13.49 3.31
N ARG A 95 -2.17 13.82 3.17
CA ARG A 95 -1.35 14.40 4.22
C ARG A 95 -1.80 15.83 4.56
N THR A 96 -1.96 16.70 3.56
CA THR A 96 -2.41 18.09 3.78
C THR A 96 -3.84 18.15 4.31
N ALA A 97 -4.74 17.27 3.82
CA ALA A 97 -6.11 17.19 4.33
C ALA A 97 -6.21 16.60 5.75
N GLN A 98 -5.22 15.82 6.18
CA GLN A 98 -5.13 15.25 7.52
C GLN A 98 -4.58 16.24 8.54
N GLU A 99 -3.75 17.19 8.11
CA GLU A 99 -3.33 18.33 8.92
C GLU A 99 -4.48 19.33 9.13
N GLU A 100 -5.45 19.38 8.20
CA GLU A 100 -6.62 20.25 8.28
C GLU A 100 -7.89 19.61 8.88
N LYS A 101 -7.99 18.28 8.88
CA LYS A 101 -9.19 17.56 9.37
C LYS A 101 -8.80 16.37 10.25
N ASP A 102 -8.94 16.57 11.53
CA ASP A 102 -8.92 15.58 12.63
C ASP A 102 -9.96 14.44 12.50
N SER A 103 -10.51 14.13 11.34
CA SER A 103 -11.70 13.30 11.20
C SER A 103 -11.57 12.03 10.34
N TYR A 104 -10.40 11.70 9.79
CA TYR A 104 -10.11 10.38 9.21
C TYR A 104 -8.85 9.78 9.86
N ARG A 105 -8.88 9.68 11.17
CA ARG A 105 -7.84 8.97 11.91
C ARG A 105 -7.86 7.51 11.49
N VAL A 106 -6.77 7.04 10.89
CA VAL A 106 -6.33 5.67 11.12
C VAL A 106 -6.43 5.49 12.64
N ASP A 107 -7.16 4.48 13.09
CA ASP A 107 -7.33 4.23 14.52
C ASP A 107 -5.94 4.25 15.17
N PRO A 108 -5.62 5.20 16.07
CA PRO A 108 -4.27 5.38 16.60
C PRO A 108 -3.70 4.10 17.20
N LYS A 109 -4.58 3.26 17.74
CA LYS A 109 -4.20 1.95 18.28
C LYS A 109 -3.78 0.96 17.19
N ILE A 110 -4.43 0.99 16.04
CA ILE A 110 -4.03 0.16 14.89
C ILE A 110 -2.70 0.65 14.33
N GLU A 111 -2.46 1.96 14.30
CA GLU A 111 -1.19 2.53 13.89
C GLU A 111 -0.04 2.12 14.83
N GLU A 112 -0.23 2.21 16.13
CA GLU A 112 0.73 1.71 17.14
C GLU A 112 1.02 0.21 16.95
N ILE A 113 -0.01 -0.60 16.66
CA ILE A 113 0.14 -2.04 16.40
C ILE A 113 0.94 -2.29 15.12
N LEU A 114 0.70 -1.52 14.06
CA LEU A 114 1.45 -1.64 12.80
C LEU A 114 2.93 -1.33 12.99
N HIS A 115 3.25 -0.26 13.71
CA HIS A 115 4.63 0.08 14.08
C HIS A 115 5.28 -1.01 14.95
N TYR A 116 4.54 -1.52 15.93
CA TYR A 116 5.03 -2.60 16.76
C TYR A 116 5.36 -3.87 15.94
N ILE A 117 4.43 -4.29 15.07
CA ILE A 117 4.66 -5.44 14.19
C ILE A 117 5.91 -5.24 13.33
N ALA A 118 6.08 -4.05 12.73
CA ALA A 118 7.23 -3.74 11.88
C ALA A 118 8.57 -3.83 12.63
N ALA A 119 8.59 -3.47 13.91
CA ALA A 119 9.79 -3.50 14.75
C ALA A 119 10.08 -4.90 15.39
N HIS A 120 9.12 -5.85 15.36
CA HIS A 120 9.22 -7.11 16.11
C HIS A 120 8.89 -8.33 15.23
N LEU A 121 9.23 -8.29 13.94
CA LEU A 121 8.91 -9.37 12.97
C LEU A 121 9.53 -10.73 13.35
N GLU A 122 10.61 -10.74 14.13
CA GLU A 122 11.28 -11.95 14.61
C GLU A 122 10.53 -12.63 15.75
N GLU A 123 9.66 -11.89 16.46
CA GLU A 123 8.94 -12.38 17.64
C GLU A 123 7.68 -13.17 17.26
N GLU A 124 7.11 -13.88 18.23
CA GLU A 124 5.81 -14.54 18.06
C GLU A 124 4.67 -13.52 18.13
N LEU A 125 4.22 -13.05 16.99
CA LEU A 125 3.15 -12.07 16.84
C LEU A 125 1.79 -12.75 16.67
N THR A 126 1.16 -13.13 17.80
CA THR A 126 -0.19 -13.70 17.81
C THR A 126 -1.26 -12.64 18.07
N VAL A 127 -2.52 -12.94 17.68
CA VAL A 127 -3.66 -12.06 17.98
C VAL A 127 -3.79 -11.84 19.49
N ASP A 128 -3.56 -12.88 20.29
CA ASP A 128 -3.67 -12.82 21.75
C ASP A 128 -2.59 -11.95 22.37
N ALA A 129 -1.35 -12.11 21.93
CA ALA A 129 -0.22 -11.32 22.42
C ALA A 129 -0.43 -9.83 22.11
N LEU A 130 -0.83 -9.50 20.87
CA LEU A 130 -1.09 -8.12 20.48
C LEU A 130 -2.33 -7.54 21.17
N ALA A 131 -3.42 -8.28 21.25
CA ALA A 131 -4.62 -7.84 21.95
C ALA A 131 -4.33 -7.55 23.43
N GLY A 132 -3.59 -8.43 24.11
CA GLY A 132 -3.18 -8.23 25.49
C GLY A 132 -2.25 -7.02 25.66
N ARG A 133 -1.25 -6.86 24.79
CA ARG A 133 -0.29 -5.77 24.83
C ARG A 133 -0.94 -4.39 24.68
N PHE A 134 -1.89 -4.28 23.74
CA PHE A 134 -2.57 -3.02 23.44
C PHE A 134 -3.91 -2.83 24.15
N TYR A 135 -4.23 -3.70 25.11
CA TYR A 135 -5.47 -3.65 25.90
C TYR A 135 -6.74 -3.63 25.04
N LEU A 136 -6.76 -4.48 23.98
CA LEU A 136 -7.88 -4.63 23.07
C LEU A 136 -8.53 -6.00 23.20
N SER A 137 -9.83 -6.11 22.87
CA SER A 137 -10.43 -7.41 22.66
C SER A 137 -9.93 -8.03 21.35
N ARG A 138 -9.81 -9.36 21.28
CA ARG A 138 -9.45 -10.09 20.06
C ARG A 138 -10.37 -9.74 18.88
N TYR A 139 -11.67 -9.66 19.15
CA TYR A 139 -12.67 -9.33 18.14
C TYR A 139 -12.43 -7.93 17.58
N TYR A 140 -12.25 -6.94 18.43
CA TYR A 140 -11.98 -5.56 18.00
C TYR A 140 -10.70 -5.49 17.18
N LEU A 141 -9.60 -6.08 17.67
CA LEU A 141 -8.32 -6.08 16.97
C LEU A 141 -8.45 -6.70 15.57
N MET A 142 -9.00 -7.92 15.46
CA MET A 142 -9.11 -8.60 14.17
C MET A 142 -9.99 -7.84 13.18
N HIS A 143 -11.14 -7.34 13.66
CA HIS A 143 -12.09 -6.64 12.79
C HIS A 143 -11.53 -5.28 12.35
N ARG A 144 -11.05 -4.48 13.30
CA ARG A 144 -10.56 -3.15 13.02
C ARG A 144 -9.24 -3.16 12.23
N PHE A 145 -8.35 -4.09 12.53
CA PHE A 145 -7.12 -4.29 11.77
C PHE A 145 -7.41 -4.62 10.30
N LYS A 146 -8.34 -5.54 10.04
CA LYS A 146 -8.74 -5.89 8.67
C LYS A 146 -9.44 -4.73 7.97
N GLU A 147 -10.30 -3.99 8.67
CA GLU A 147 -10.98 -2.82 8.13
C GLU A 147 -9.97 -1.73 7.72
N VAL A 148 -8.97 -1.46 8.55
CA VAL A 148 -7.96 -0.44 8.32
C VAL A 148 -6.94 -0.89 7.27
N THR A 149 -6.40 -2.10 7.37
CA THR A 149 -5.29 -2.58 6.54
C THR A 149 -5.73 -3.33 5.28
N GLY A 150 -6.97 -3.83 5.24
CA GLY A 150 -7.46 -4.72 4.18
C GLY A 150 -7.00 -6.17 4.32
N TYR A 151 -6.10 -6.48 5.27
CA TYR A 151 -5.54 -7.81 5.52
C TYR A 151 -5.93 -8.34 6.88
N THR A 152 -6.02 -9.66 7.02
CA THR A 152 -6.01 -10.25 8.36
C THR A 152 -4.66 -10.04 9.01
N LEU A 153 -4.59 -10.02 10.34
CA LEU A 153 -3.33 -9.85 11.07
C LEU A 153 -2.28 -10.88 10.64
N HIS A 154 -2.67 -12.14 10.49
CA HIS A 154 -1.77 -13.21 10.05
C HIS A 154 -1.24 -12.98 8.62
N GLN A 155 -2.11 -12.62 7.68
CA GLN A 155 -1.70 -12.30 6.30
C GLN A 155 -0.70 -11.15 6.27
N TYR A 156 -0.96 -10.10 7.05
CA TYR A 156 -0.10 -8.93 7.12
C TYR A 156 1.30 -9.29 7.66
N ILE A 157 1.37 -9.99 8.79
CA ILE A 157 2.64 -10.42 9.40
C ILE A 157 3.41 -11.35 8.44
N SER A 158 2.73 -12.33 7.83
CA SER A 158 3.38 -13.24 6.87
C SER A 158 3.95 -12.50 5.67
N GLN A 159 3.23 -11.54 5.13
CA GLN A 159 3.70 -10.73 4.01
C GLN A 159 4.91 -9.87 4.40
N LYS A 160 4.90 -9.24 5.58
CA LYS A 160 6.02 -8.46 6.07
C LYS A 160 7.27 -9.30 6.30
N ARG A 161 7.13 -10.50 6.85
CA ARG A 161 8.24 -11.46 7.03
C ARG A 161 8.85 -11.92 5.71
N LEU A 162 8.04 -12.13 4.68
CA LEU A 162 8.53 -12.50 3.34
C LEU A 162 9.37 -11.39 2.71
N VAL A 163 8.95 -10.13 2.86
CA VAL A 163 9.73 -8.99 2.37
C VAL A 163 11.04 -8.86 3.13
N TRP A 164 10.99 -8.95 4.46
CA TRP A 164 12.17 -8.84 5.32
C TRP A 164 13.19 -9.97 5.11
N ALA A 165 12.75 -11.19 4.82
CA ALA A 165 13.64 -12.32 4.53
C ALA A 165 14.29 -12.28 3.13
N GLY A 166 13.85 -11.38 2.25
CA GLY A 166 14.38 -11.19 0.90
C GLY A 166 15.38 -10.03 0.77
N GLU A 167 15.64 -9.29 1.84
CA GLU A 167 16.67 -8.25 1.96
C GLU A 167 17.96 -8.84 2.53
#